data_02747d849791392c28e161dc1c55f669
#
_entry.id   02747d849791392c28e161dc1c55f669
#
_cell.length_a   1.000
_cell.length_b   1.000
_cell.length_c   1.000
_cell.angle_alpha   90.00
_cell.angle_beta   90.00
_cell.angle_gamma   90.00
#
_symmetry.space_group_name_H-M   'P 1'
#
loop_
_entity.id
_entity.type
_entity.pdbx_description
1 polymer ?
#
loop_
_entity_poly.entity_id
_entity_poly.type
_entity_poly.pdbx_seq_one_letter_code
_entity_poly.pdbx_strand_id
1 'polypeptide(L)'
;MKILLVEDNVSLCRNIASVLQNEGYTVVTCSNGNEAEFQMLNNSSDLILLDRMLPGKDGITLTREARAAGITVPILLLTALDTLGDKVTGLDAGADDYIVKPFAMEELLARLRIWSRRTVSLEDPGE
;
A
#
# COMPACT_ATOMS: atom_id res chain seq x y z
N MET A 1 6.18 -11.43 -5.85
CA MET A 1 5.49 -10.73 -4.76
C MET A 1 4.18 -10.16 -5.28
N LYS A 2 3.12 -10.32 -4.52
CA LYS A 2 1.78 -9.85 -4.87
C LYS A 2 1.48 -8.55 -4.16
N ILE A 3 1.12 -7.52 -4.91
CA ILE A 3 0.83 -6.18 -4.39
C ILE A 3 -0.65 -5.87 -4.58
N LEU A 4 -1.31 -5.43 -3.53
CA LEU A 4 -2.65 -4.85 -3.61
C LEU A 4 -2.49 -3.33 -3.77
N LEU A 5 -2.98 -2.80 -4.87
CA LEU A 5 -2.92 -1.36 -5.17
C LEU A 5 -4.32 -0.77 -5.08
N VAL A 6 -4.51 0.14 -4.15
CA VAL A 6 -5.80 0.79 -3.92
C VAL A 6 -5.67 2.27 -4.27
N GLU A 7 -6.26 2.68 -5.37
CA GLU A 7 -6.18 4.03 -5.90
C GLU A 7 -7.44 4.33 -6.73
N ASP A 8 -8.15 5.39 -6.40
CA ASP A 8 -9.39 5.76 -7.11
C ASP A 8 -9.17 6.54 -8.40
N ASN A 9 -7.99 7.15 -8.58
CA ASN A 9 -7.65 7.81 -9.83
C ASN A 9 -7.25 6.75 -10.86
N VAL A 10 -8.10 6.56 -11.87
CA VAL A 10 -7.93 5.48 -12.85
C VAL A 10 -6.61 5.58 -13.60
N SER A 11 -6.23 6.78 -14.05
CA SER A 11 -4.99 6.98 -14.79
C SER A 11 -3.76 6.68 -13.95
N LEU A 12 -3.74 7.18 -12.71
CA LEU A 12 -2.64 6.94 -11.80
C LEU A 12 -2.54 5.46 -11.44
N CYS A 13 -3.66 4.82 -11.16
CA CYS A 13 -3.71 3.39 -10.85
C CYS A 13 -3.12 2.56 -11.99
N ARG A 14 -3.52 2.85 -13.22
CA ARG A 14 -2.99 2.15 -14.40
C ARG A 14 -1.49 2.35 -14.57
N ASN A 15 -1.03 3.58 -14.36
CA ASN A 15 0.39 3.90 -14.50
C ASN A 15 1.22 3.14 -13.46
N ILE A 16 0.79 3.18 -12.20
CA ILE A 16 1.49 2.46 -11.14
C ILE A 16 1.47 0.96 -11.41
N ALA A 17 0.30 0.40 -11.72
CA ALA A 17 0.18 -1.03 -11.98
C ALA A 17 1.08 -1.49 -13.13
N SER A 18 1.14 -0.71 -14.21
CA SER A 18 1.98 -1.02 -15.37
C SER A 18 3.47 -1.05 -14.99
N VAL A 19 3.92 -0.04 -14.25
CA VAL A 19 5.32 0.03 -13.81
C VAL A 19 5.66 -1.15 -12.90
N LEU A 20 4.77 -1.48 -11.96
CA LEU A 20 5.00 -2.60 -11.04
C LEU A 20 5.02 -3.95 -11.77
N GLN A 21 4.12 -4.15 -12.72
CA GLN A 21 4.08 -5.37 -13.51
C GLN A 21 5.35 -5.54 -14.34
N ASN A 22 5.86 -4.44 -14.90
CA ASN A 22 7.12 -4.48 -15.65
C ASN A 22 8.31 -4.85 -14.77
N GLU A 23 8.21 -4.60 -13.47
CA GLU A 23 9.26 -4.99 -12.51
C GLU A 23 9.08 -6.42 -12.01
N GLY A 24 8.07 -7.13 -12.50
CA GLY A 24 7.85 -8.54 -12.15
C GLY A 24 6.89 -8.76 -11.00
N TYR A 25 6.25 -7.72 -10.48
CA TYR A 25 5.25 -7.88 -9.42
C TYR A 25 3.89 -8.29 -9.99
N THR A 26 3.15 -9.08 -9.22
CA THR A 26 1.74 -9.36 -9.51
C THR A 26 0.91 -8.27 -8.82
N VAL A 27 0.02 -7.62 -9.55
CA VAL A 27 -0.73 -6.48 -9.03
C VAL A 27 -2.24 -6.74 -9.12
N VAL A 28 -2.93 -6.55 -7.99
CA VAL A 28 -4.39 -6.55 -7.93
C VAL A 28 -4.80 -5.12 -7.60
N THR A 29 -5.77 -4.57 -8.32
CA THR A 29 -6.19 -3.17 -8.15
C THR A 29 -7.58 -3.06 -7.57
N CYS A 30 -7.79 -2.02 -6.75
CA CYS A 30 -9.08 -1.63 -6.21
C CYS A 30 -9.24 -0.12 -6.35
N SER A 31 -10.48 0.35 -6.48
CA SER A 31 -10.77 1.77 -6.70
C SER A 31 -11.49 2.47 -5.55
N ASN A 32 -11.89 1.74 -4.52
CA ASN A 32 -12.57 2.31 -3.35
C ASN A 32 -12.26 1.52 -2.09
N GLY A 33 -12.60 2.11 -0.93
CA GLY A 33 -12.28 1.52 0.35
C GLY A 33 -13.05 0.25 0.69
N ASN A 34 -14.28 0.12 0.23
CA ASN A 34 -15.07 -1.08 0.51
C ASN A 34 -14.51 -2.30 -0.21
N GLU A 35 -14.13 -2.11 -1.47
CA GLU A 35 -13.49 -3.14 -2.27
C GLU A 35 -12.13 -3.52 -1.68
N ALA A 36 -11.38 -2.52 -1.25
CA ALA A 36 -10.09 -2.73 -0.60
C ALA A 36 -10.23 -3.52 0.70
N GLU A 37 -11.23 -3.21 1.52
CA GLU A 37 -11.47 -3.94 2.77
C GLU A 37 -11.68 -5.43 2.48
N PHE A 38 -12.51 -5.74 1.51
CA PHE A 38 -12.76 -7.13 1.13
C PHE A 38 -11.47 -7.83 0.71
N GLN A 39 -10.69 -7.19 -0.15
CA GLN A 39 -9.43 -7.76 -0.63
C GLN A 39 -8.41 -7.94 0.50
N MET A 40 -8.29 -6.96 1.39
CA MET A 40 -7.34 -7.02 2.50
C MET A 40 -7.67 -8.14 3.47
N LEU A 41 -8.96 -8.38 3.73
CA LEU A 41 -9.39 -9.39 4.70
C LEU A 41 -9.48 -10.80 4.12
N ASN A 42 -9.72 -10.94 2.82
CA ASN A 42 -10.04 -12.23 2.21
C ASN A 42 -8.97 -12.76 1.26
N ASN A 43 -8.08 -11.92 0.76
CA ASN A 43 -7.05 -12.32 -0.19
C ASN A 43 -5.68 -11.89 0.28
N SER A 44 -4.74 -12.82 0.34
CA SER A 44 -3.38 -12.53 0.78
C SER A 44 -2.66 -11.63 -0.21
N SER A 45 -2.04 -10.59 0.29
CA SER A 45 -1.07 -9.79 -0.46
C SER A 45 0.20 -9.72 0.34
N ASP A 46 1.32 -9.52 -0.34
CA ASP A 46 2.62 -9.40 0.32
C ASP A 46 2.92 -7.97 0.72
N LEU A 47 2.24 -7.02 0.07
CA LEU A 47 2.40 -5.59 0.32
C LEU A 47 1.15 -4.87 -0.17
N ILE A 48 0.77 -3.80 0.52
CA ILE A 48 -0.40 -2.99 0.17
C ILE A 48 0.04 -1.55 -0.08
N LEU A 49 -0.27 -1.05 -1.28
CA LEU A 49 -0.17 0.37 -1.62
C LEU A 49 -1.56 0.96 -1.52
N LEU A 50 -1.76 1.93 -0.66
CA LEU A 50 -3.08 2.37 -0.27
C LEU A 50 -3.19 3.89 -0.29
N ASP A 51 -4.05 4.42 -1.15
CA ASP A 51 -4.37 5.83 -1.12
C ASP A 51 -5.12 6.12 0.19
N ARG A 52 -4.72 7.19 0.86
CA ARG A 52 -5.36 7.60 2.10
C ARG A 52 -6.77 8.15 1.85
N MET A 53 -6.95 8.90 0.75
CA MET A 53 -8.22 9.58 0.44
C MET A 53 -9.01 8.78 -0.60
N LEU A 54 -9.84 7.87 -0.11
CA LEU A 54 -10.65 6.98 -0.94
C LEU A 54 -12.14 7.21 -0.73
N PRO A 55 -12.97 7.02 -1.75
CA PRO A 55 -14.41 6.94 -1.53
C PRO A 55 -14.74 5.67 -0.73
N GLY A 56 -15.79 5.73 0.07
CA GLY A 56 -16.15 4.67 1.00
C GLY A 56 -15.30 4.77 2.25
N LYS A 57 -14.56 3.71 2.58
CA LYS A 57 -13.63 3.74 3.72
C LYS A 57 -12.31 4.36 3.30
N ASP A 58 -11.79 5.29 4.11
CA ASP A 58 -10.50 5.92 3.84
C ASP A 58 -9.33 5.01 4.24
N GLY A 59 -8.13 5.40 3.79
CA GLY A 59 -6.92 4.59 4.00
C GLY A 59 -6.50 4.48 5.46
N ILE A 60 -6.77 5.48 6.28
CA ILE A 60 -6.45 5.44 7.71
C ILE A 60 -7.32 4.41 8.41
N THR A 61 -8.62 4.43 8.13
CA THR A 61 -9.56 3.45 8.68
C THR A 61 -9.20 2.04 8.27
N LEU A 62 -8.90 1.85 6.98
CA LEU A 62 -8.49 0.53 6.45
C LEU A 62 -7.22 0.03 7.11
N THR A 63 -6.24 0.91 7.32
CA THR A 63 -4.98 0.54 7.97
C THR A 63 -5.23 0.10 9.40
N ARG A 64 -6.01 0.86 10.16
CA ARG A 64 -6.36 0.49 11.54
C ARG A 64 -7.09 -0.83 11.62
N GLU A 65 -8.06 -1.05 10.75
CA GLU A 65 -8.83 -2.28 10.71
C GLU A 65 -7.96 -3.48 10.34
N ALA A 66 -7.06 -3.31 9.38
CA ALA A 66 -6.13 -4.37 8.98
C ALA A 66 -5.24 -4.79 10.16
N ARG A 67 -4.69 -3.82 10.87
CA ARG A 67 -3.82 -4.11 12.02
C ARG A 67 -4.61 -4.76 13.16
N ALA A 68 -5.83 -4.30 13.41
CA ALA A 68 -6.71 -4.90 14.41
C ALA A 68 -7.08 -6.35 14.05
N ALA A 69 -7.15 -6.67 12.78
CA ALA A 69 -7.44 -8.02 12.29
C ALA A 69 -6.20 -8.93 12.23
N GLY A 70 -5.04 -8.44 12.67
CA GLY A 70 -3.81 -9.23 12.69
C GLY A 70 -3.06 -9.27 11.37
N ILE A 71 -3.42 -8.43 10.41
CA ILE A 71 -2.72 -8.34 9.13
C ILE A 71 -1.42 -7.57 9.37
N THR A 72 -0.28 -8.17 9.05
CA THR A 72 1.05 -7.63 9.34
C THR A 72 1.86 -7.22 8.11
N VAL A 73 1.32 -7.42 6.91
CA VAL A 73 2.04 -7.07 5.68
C VAL A 73 2.32 -5.57 5.63
N PRO A 74 3.39 -5.14 4.94
CA PRO A 74 3.68 -3.72 4.80
C PRO A 74 2.54 -2.97 4.14
N ILE A 75 2.18 -1.82 4.72
CA ILE A 75 1.19 -0.90 4.16
C ILE A 75 1.89 0.43 3.92
N LEU A 76 1.92 0.86 2.66
CA LEU A 76 2.49 2.12 2.24
C LEU A 76 1.34 3.03 1.82
N LEU A 77 1.18 4.16 2.50
CA LEU A 77 0.13 5.13 2.17
C LEU A 77 0.61 6.08 1.07
N LEU A 78 -0.24 6.29 0.08
CA LEU A 78 -0.01 7.24 -1.02
C LEU A 78 -1.04 8.36 -0.89
N THR A 79 -0.60 9.62 -0.83
CA THR A 79 -1.57 10.71 -0.69
C THR A 79 -0.94 12.07 -0.95
N ALA A 80 -1.78 13.05 -1.30
CA ALA A 80 -1.36 14.44 -1.42
C ALA A 80 -1.25 15.16 -0.06
N LEU A 81 -1.71 14.55 1.02
CA LEU A 81 -1.63 15.11 2.36
C LEU A 81 -0.19 15.02 2.87
N ASP A 82 0.47 16.18 3.03
CA ASP A 82 1.92 16.23 3.24
C ASP A 82 2.35 16.91 4.54
N THR A 83 1.42 17.30 5.41
CA THR A 83 1.80 17.92 6.69
C THR A 83 2.42 16.89 7.62
N LEU A 84 3.19 17.36 8.59
CA LEU A 84 3.75 16.48 9.63
C LEU A 84 2.63 15.74 10.37
N GLY A 85 1.55 16.45 10.71
CA GLY A 85 0.40 15.84 11.37
C GLY A 85 -0.24 14.73 10.54
N ASP A 86 -0.36 14.93 9.23
CA ASP A 86 -0.89 13.91 8.33
C ASP A 86 -0.02 12.65 8.34
N LYS A 87 1.29 12.84 8.27
CA LYS A 87 2.25 11.72 8.26
C LYS A 87 2.23 10.96 9.58
N VAL A 88 2.20 11.68 10.69
CA VAL A 88 2.14 11.07 12.03
C VAL A 88 0.85 10.27 12.18
N THR A 89 -0.28 10.81 11.75
CA THR A 89 -1.57 10.11 11.79
C THR A 89 -1.51 8.80 10.99
N GLY A 90 -0.91 8.84 9.80
CA GLY A 90 -0.76 7.64 8.97
C GLY A 90 0.10 6.58 9.62
N LEU A 91 1.24 6.98 10.13
CA LEU A 91 2.17 6.04 10.78
C LEU A 91 1.58 5.48 12.08
N ASP A 92 0.92 6.33 12.86
CA ASP A 92 0.27 5.90 14.10
C ASP A 92 -0.89 4.93 13.85
N ALA A 93 -1.54 5.04 12.69
CA ALA A 93 -2.60 4.10 12.31
C ALA A 93 -2.04 2.69 12.03
N GLY A 94 -0.74 2.57 11.80
CA GLY A 94 -0.07 1.30 11.55
C GLY A 94 0.56 1.17 10.18
N ALA A 95 0.62 2.25 9.39
CA ALA A 95 1.32 2.25 8.11
C ALA A 95 2.83 2.16 8.32
N ASP A 96 3.51 1.50 7.42
CA ASP A 96 4.96 1.32 7.47
C ASP A 96 5.70 2.42 6.72
N ASP A 97 5.04 3.06 5.76
CA ASP A 97 5.65 4.13 4.98
C ASP A 97 4.58 5.09 4.50
N TYR A 98 5.01 6.27 4.08
CA TYR A 98 4.11 7.35 3.68
C TYR A 98 4.73 8.08 2.48
N ILE A 99 4.08 8.03 1.33
CA ILE A 99 4.60 8.60 0.09
C ILE A 99 3.67 9.72 -0.36
N VAL A 100 4.23 10.92 -0.51
CA VAL A 100 3.45 12.12 -0.85
C VAL A 100 3.35 12.28 -2.37
N LYS A 101 2.14 12.54 -2.87
CA LYS A 101 1.88 12.84 -4.27
C LYS A 101 2.14 14.33 -4.53
N PRO A 102 2.67 14.72 -5.68
CA PRO A 102 3.18 13.84 -6.73
C PRO A 102 4.53 13.24 -6.35
N PHE A 103 4.77 11.99 -6.73
CA PHE A 103 6.03 11.30 -6.47
C PHE A 103 6.62 10.79 -7.79
N ALA A 104 7.94 10.61 -7.80
CA ALA A 104 8.60 9.96 -8.91
C ALA A 104 8.42 8.44 -8.80
N MET A 105 8.19 7.76 -9.92
CA MET A 105 8.09 6.29 -9.91
C MET A 105 9.35 5.63 -9.36
N GLU A 106 10.51 6.25 -9.58
CA GLU A 106 11.78 5.77 -9.03
C GLU A 106 11.77 5.72 -7.51
N GLU A 107 11.15 6.72 -6.86
CA GLU A 107 11.01 6.75 -5.40
C GLU A 107 10.12 5.61 -4.94
N LEU A 108 8.97 5.42 -5.59
CA LEU A 108 8.04 4.35 -5.25
C LEU A 108 8.73 2.99 -5.36
N LEU A 109 9.43 2.75 -6.47
CA LEU A 109 10.13 1.49 -6.69
C LEU A 109 11.23 1.27 -5.66
N ALA A 110 11.96 2.31 -5.29
CA ALA A 110 13.02 2.21 -4.28
C ALA A 110 12.43 1.79 -2.92
N ARG A 111 11.31 2.38 -2.52
CA ARG A 111 10.65 2.02 -1.26
C ARG A 111 10.09 0.61 -1.30
N LEU A 112 9.51 0.21 -2.42
CA LEU A 112 9.03 -1.17 -2.61
C LEU A 112 10.16 -2.19 -2.48
N ARG A 113 11.34 -1.89 -3.02
CA ARG A 113 12.49 -2.79 -2.90
C ARG A 113 12.90 -2.99 -1.45
N ILE A 114 12.85 -1.94 -0.63
CA ILE A 114 13.16 -2.04 0.80
C ILE A 114 12.18 -2.99 1.49
N TRP A 115 10.90 -2.79 1.27
CA TRP A 115 9.86 -3.58 1.94
C TRP A 115 9.77 -5.00 1.38
N SER A 116 10.05 -5.20 0.09
CA SER A 116 10.14 -6.54 -0.51
C SER A 116 11.26 -7.36 0.12
N ARG A 117 12.43 -6.74 0.33
CA ARG A 117 13.56 -7.44 0.95
C ARG A 117 13.26 -7.83 2.38
N ARG A 118 12.58 -6.96 3.13
CA ARG A 118 12.18 -7.27 4.50
C ARG A 118 11.19 -8.41 4.56
N THR A 119 10.21 -8.42 3.65
CA THR A 119 9.23 -9.49 3.56
C THR A 119 9.90 -10.83 3.24
N VAL A 120 10.79 -10.83 2.26
CA VAL A 120 11.54 -12.03 1.89
C VAL A 120 12.41 -12.53 3.05
N SER A 121 13.09 -11.61 3.74
CA SER A 121 13.93 -11.96 4.90
C SER A 121 13.10 -12.59 6.02
N LEU A 122 11.89 -12.12 6.23
CA LEU A 122 11.00 -12.66 7.25
C LEU A 122 10.42 -14.03 6.85
N GLU A 123 10.21 -14.23 5.54
CA GLU A 123 9.65 -15.48 5.02
C GLU A 123 10.67 -16.60 4.90
N ASP A 124 11.94 -16.26 4.88
CA ASP A 124 13.02 -17.25 4.70
C ASP A 124 14.07 -17.11 5.80
N PRO A 125 13.66 -17.29 7.06
CA PRO A 125 14.58 -17.08 8.19
C PRO A 125 15.63 -18.17 8.33
N GLY A 126 15.47 -19.28 7.64
CA GLY A 126 16.39 -20.41 7.71
C GLY A 126 17.62 -20.29 6.84
N GLU A 127 17.64 -19.29 6.01
CA GLU A 127 18.77 -19.09 5.09
C GLU A 127 19.90 -18.22 5.71
#